data_1819759a4c9a4edfec440a64eb0c19f4
#
_entry.id   1819759a4c9a4edfec440a64eb0c19f4
#
_cell.length_a   1.000
_cell.length_b   1.000
_cell.length_c   1.000
_cell.angle_alpha   90.00
_cell.angle_beta   90.00
_cell.angle_gamma   90.00
#
_symmetry.space_group_name_H-M   'P 1'
#
loop_
_entity.id
_entity.type
_entity.pdbx_description
1 polymer ?
#
loop_
_entity_poly.entity_id
_entity_poly.type
_entity_poly.pdbx_seq_one_letter_code
_entity_poly.pdbx_strand_id
1 'polypeptide(L)'
;MSPSRRAPLQHPLAQSFGRAVDSLTAAVAPDSVRIYRGTARNFLAYLGAKHPEIRSLDGLRRDPHILGWVASLRSRNPPLALAFYNNRLIHLRRILEELARAAHLPDLAALLRREDIPRAPQRIARPLTAQQDQSLQQELLRRNDRGGNVFLLLRHTGMRIGEAADLSFDCLYASGKDQWTIHVPLGKLKTERMVPVDSFVCALVQRLRFFRSFDPLPADHRLIARPRSKQTLIRTLRAYLHEVSAAAGISARIVPHQLRHYAGFRTIPGEASSGCRSACQCWGPAHSVVPVPGIVLITGL
;
A
#
# COMPACT_ATOMS: atom_id res chain seq x y z
N MET A 1 6.64 -7.03 -24.09
CA MET A 1 7.37 -5.77 -24.31
C MET A 1 8.18 -5.44 -23.06
N SER A 2 9.51 -5.54 -23.13
CA SER A 2 10.41 -5.18 -22.03
C SER A 2 10.24 -3.70 -21.69
N PRO A 3 10.29 -3.30 -20.39
CA PRO A 3 10.26 -1.89 -20.03
C PRO A 3 11.47 -1.21 -20.65
N SER A 4 11.25 -0.28 -21.55
CA SER A 4 12.27 0.59 -22.13
C SER A 4 13.22 1.05 -21.02
N ARG A 5 14.47 0.62 -21.05
CA ARG A 5 15.56 1.17 -20.26
C ARG A 5 15.65 2.65 -20.64
N ARG A 6 15.08 3.53 -19.81
CA ARG A 6 15.26 4.97 -19.99
C ARG A 6 16.77 5.24 -20.02
N ALA A 7 17.22 5.92 -21.07
CA ALA A 7 18.63 6.34 -21.21
C ALA A 7 19.16 6.96 -19.90
N PRO A 8 20.42 6.72 -19.54
CA PRO A 8 21.01 7.35 -18.37
C PRO A 8 20.92 8.87 -18.53
N LEU A 9 20.55 9.55 -17.44
CA LEU A 9 20.42 11.01 -17.43
C LEU A 9 21.83 11.60 -17.56
N GLN A 10 22.12 12.23 -18.69
CA GLN A 10 23.40 12.91 -18.94
C GLN A 10 23.35 14.33 -18.33
N HIS A 11 23.47 14.42 -17.02
CA HIS A 11 23.60 15.71 -16.32
C HIS A 11 24.83 15.66 -15.41
N PRO A 12 25.67 16.73 -15.36
CA PRO A 12 26.88 16.74 -14.53
C PRO A 12 26.65 16.37 -13.07
N LEU A 13 25.52 16.80 -12.50
CA LEU A 13 25.13 16.48 -11.11
C LEU A 13 24.56 15.08 -10.89
N ALA A 14 24.37 14.27 -11.95
CA ALA A 14 23.71 12.97 -11.84
C ALA A 14 24.40 12.03 -10.84
N GLN A 15 25.74 12.03 -10.82
CA GLN A 15 26.51 11.19 -9.91
C GLN A 15 26.34 11.65 -8.44
N SER A 16 26.39 12.95 -8.16
CA SER A 16 26.20 13.48 -6.81
C SER A 16 24.80 13.20 -6.27
N PHE A 17 23.76 13.43 -7.08
CA PHE A 17 22.37 13.07 -6.73
C PHE A 17 22.18 11.56 -6.55
N GLY A 18 22.85 10.74 -7.36
CA GLY A 18 22.87 9.30 -7.23
C GLY A 18 23.41 8.86 -5.86
N ARG A 19 24.62 9.33 -5.50
CA ARG A 19 25.24 9.06 -4.20
C ARG A 19 24.39 9.51 -3.02
N ALA A 20 23.78 10.69 -3.09
CA ALA A 20 22.89 11.20 -2.05
C ALA A 20 21.65 10.32 -1.89
N VAL A 21 21.08 9.77 -2.98
CA VAL A 21 19.96 8.82 -2.88
C VAL A 21 20.44 7.45 -2.38
N ASP A 22 21.64 7.02 -2.74
CA ASP A 22 22.21 5.77 -2.29
C ASP A 22 22.54 5.79 -0.78
N SER A 23 22.97 6.94 -0.22
CA SER A 23 23.16 7.10 1.23
C SER A 23 21.85 6.95 2.02
N LEU A 24 20.70 7.25 1.41
CA LEU A 24 19.39 7.06 2.03
C LEU A 24 18.96 5.57 2.09
N THR A 25 19.63 4.66 1.37
CA THR A 25 19.21 3.24 1.29
C THR A 25 19.23 2.54 2.65
N ALA A 26 20.13 2.94 3.55
CA ALA A 26 20.19 2.39 4.90
C ALA A 26 18.97 2.79 5.77
N ALA A 27 18.35 3.95 5.48
CA ALA A 27 17.29 4.53 6.31
C ALA A 27 15.87 4.33 5.74
N VAL A 28 15.75 4.02 4.45
CA VAL A 28 14.44 3.95 3.77
C VAL A 28 14.22 2.61 3.07
N ALA A 29 12.95 2.22 2.92
CA ALA A 29 12.59 0.98 2.23
C ALA A 29 12.96 1.04 0.72
N PRO A 30 13.30 -0.10 0.08
CA PRO A 30 13.70 -0.16 -1.34
C PRO A 30 12.73 0.52 -2.31
N ASP A 31 11.43 0.37 -2.09
CA ASP A 31 10.40 1.06 -2.89
C ASP A 31 10.48 2.59 -2.75
N SER A 32 10.83 3.09 -1.56
CA SER A 32 11.05 4.53 -1.34
C SER A 32 12.27 5.03 -2.10
N VAL A 33 13.38 4.28 -2.10
CA VAL A 33 14.60 4.62 -2.88
C VAL A 33 14.26 4.85 -4.35
N ARG A 34 13.43 3.96 -4.93
CA ARG A 34 12.99 4.12 -6.32
C ARG A 34 12.26 5.43 -6.56
N ILE A 35 11.46 5.89 -5.59
CA ILE A 35 10.73 7.15 -5.68
C ILE A 35 11.70 8.35 -5.57
N TYR A 36 12.67 8.29 -4.65
CA TYR A 36 13.73 9.30 -4.54
C TYR A 36 14.53 9.42 -5.85
N ARG A 37 14.97 8.29 -6.42
CA ARG A 37 15.64 8.27 -7.74
C ARG A 37 14.77 8.88 -8.85
N GLY A 38 13.46 8.61 -8.82
CA GLY A 38 12.51 9.22 -9.76
C GLY A 38 12.39 10.73 -9.59
N THR A 39 12.46 11.24 -8.36
CA THR A 39 12.46 12.68 -8.07
C THR A 39 13.75 13.34 -8.52
N ALA A 40 14.91 12.76 -8.19
CA ALA A 40 16.21 13.24 -8.62
C ALA A 40 16.29 13.36 -10.15
N ARG A 41 15.90 12.31 -10.89
CA ARG A 41 15.86 12.33 -12.35
C ARG A 41 14.96 13.44 -12.91
N ASN A 42 13.79 13.64 -12.31
CA ASN A 42 12.86 14.67 -12.77
C ASN A 42 13.43 16.08 -12.56
N PHE A 43 14.08 16.35 -11.41
CA PHE A 43 14.71 17.62 -11.14
C PHE A 43 15.91 17.86 -12.05
N LEU A 44 16.80 16.88 -12.21
CA LEU A 44 17.96 16.99 -13.10
C LEU A 44 17.56 17.14 -14.58
N ALA A 45 16.48 16.49 -15.02
CA ALA A 45 15.93 16.70 -16.36
C ALA A 45 15.42 18.13 -16.56
N TYR A 46 14.82 18.73 -15.51
CA TYR A 46 14.42 20.13 -15.54
C TYR A 46 15.64 21.05 -15.63
N LEU A 47 16.67 20.83 -14.81
CA LEU A 47 17.91 21.62 -14.86
C LEU A 47 18.56 21.52 -16.24
N GLY A 48 18.73 20.32 -16.78
CA GLY A 48 19.33 20.14 -18.10
C GLY A 48 18.56 20.82 -19.24
N ALA A 49 17.23 20.97 -19.09
CA ALA A 49 16.39 21.62 -20.10
C ALA A 49 16.32 23.16 -19.96
N LYS A 50 16.36 23.67 -18.73
CA LYS A 50 16.13 25.10 -18.43
C LYS A 50 17.35 25.84 -17.95
N HIS A 51 18.33 25.12 -17.37
CA HIS A 51 19.53 25.68 -16.74
C HIS A 51 20.75 24.81 -17.08
N PRO A 52 21.09 24.62 -18.37
CA PRO A 52 22.21 23.76 -18.80
C PRO A 52 23.58 24.26 -18.31
N GLU A 53 23.67 25.52 -17.90
CA GLU A 53 24.87 26.16 -17.32
C GLU A 53 25.19 25.58 -15.93
N ILE A 54 24.24 24.99 -15.21
CA ILE A 54 24.44 24.46 -13.88
C ILE A 54 25.17 23.11 -13.94
N ARG A 55 26.47 23.14 -13.63
CA ARG A 55 27.33 21.96 -13.68
C ARG A 55 27.84 21.50 -12.31
N SER A 56 27.73 22.34 -11.28
CA SER A 56 28.20 22.07 -9.91
C SER A 56 27.13 22.40 -8.87
N LEU A 57 27.27 21.83 -7.67
CA LEU A 57 26.28 21.96 -6.58
C LEU A 57 26.25 23.41 -6.02
N ASP A 58 27.39 24.03 -5.95
CA ASP A 58 27.55 25.43 -5.50
C ASP A 58 26.89 26.44 -6.44
N GLY A 59 26.64 26.07 -7.70
CA GLY A 59 25.85 26.85 -8.65
C GLY A 59 24.35 26.84 -8.41
N LEU A 60 23.83 25.89 -7.61
CA LEU A 60 22.40 25.80 -7.34
C LEU A 60 21.91 26.98 -6.50
N ARG A 61 20.80 27.57 -6.90
CA ARG A 61 20.13 28.66 -6.17
C ARG A 61 18.67 28.31 -5.94
N ARG A 62 18.10 28.92 -4.88
CA ARG A 62 16.65 28.77 -4.61
C ARG A 62 15.84 29.28 -5.80
N ASP A 63 16.11 30.49 -6.23
CA ASP A 63 15.57 31.09 -7.45
C ASP A 63 16.72 31.26 -8.45
N PRO A 64 16.56 30.87 -9.71
CA PRO A 64 15.38 30.32 -10.37
C PRO A 64 15.27 28.79 -10.29
N HIS A 65 16.28 28.04 -9.80
CA HIS A 65 16.42 26.62 -10.04
C HIS A 65 15.35 25.79 -9.29
N ILE A 66 15.21 26.00 -7.98
CA ILE A 66 14.24 25.24 -7.16
C ILE A 66 12.83 25.77 -7.38
N LEU A 67 12.63 27.10 -7.27
CA LEU A 67 11.30 27.69 -7.42
C LEU A 67 10.76 27.54 -8.85
N GLY A 68 11.61 27.66 -9.87
CA GLY A 68 11.25 27.40 -11.25
C GLY A 68 10.85 25.95 -11.48
N TRP A 69 11.56 24.96 -10.87
CA TRP A 69 11.13 23.56 -10.92
C TRP A 69 9.78 23.34 -10.23
N VAL A 70 9.57 23.93 -9.05
CA VAL A 70 8.30 23.90 -8.32
C VAL A 70 7.17 24.44 -9.18
N ALA A 71 7.39 25.59 -9.86
CA ALA A 71 6.43 26.18 -10.79
C ALA A 71 6.15 25.23 -11.97
N SER A 72 7.18 24.59 -12.53
CA SER A 72 7.04 23.62 -13.62
C SER A 72 6.23 22.39 -13.25
N LEU A 73 6.25 21.97 -11.97
CA LEU A 73 5.40 20.89 -11.48
C LEU A 73 3.94 21.30 -11.34
N ARG A 74 3.69 22.57 -10.97
CA ARG A 74 2.33 23.13 -10.84
C ARG A 74 1.65 23.37 -12.19
N SER A 75 2.41 23.82 -13.19
CA SER A 75 1.91 24.12 -14.54
C SER A 75 1.67 22.88 -15.41
N ARG A 76 1.82 21.67 -14.87
CA ARG A 76 1.60 20.43 -15.64
C ARG A 76 0.15 20.25 -16.05
N ASN A 77 -0.04 19.80 -17.29
CA ASN A 77 -1.33 19.38 -17.80
C ASN A 77 -1.25 17.89 -18.21
N PRO A 78 -2.05 16.97 -17.62
CA PRO A 78 -2.96 17.22 -16.49
C PRO A 78 -2.21 17.56 -15.18
N PRO A 79 -2.88 18.30 -14.26
CA PRO A 79 -2.26 18.71 -13.01
C PRO A 79 -1.91 17.51 -12.13
N LEU A 80 -0.82 17.61 -11.38
CA LEU A 80 -0.43 16.56 -10.44
C LEU A 80 -1.38 16.55 -9.24
N ALA A 81 -1.76 15.36 -8.78
CA ALA A 81 -2.43 15.22 -7.49
C ALA A 81 -1.57 15.84 -6.37
N LEU A 82 -2.18 16.61 -5.47
CA LEU A 82 -1.48 17.35 -4.41
C LEU A 82 -0.54 16.44 -3.58
N ALA A 83 -0.99 15.24 -3.23
CA ALA A 83 -0.15 14.29 -2.50
C ALA A 83 1.11 13.87 -3.28
N PHE A 84 0.99 13.69 -4.60
CA PHE A 84 2.13 13.34 -5.45
C PHE A 84 3.07 14.53 -5.64
N TYR A 85 2.54 15.73 -5.79
CA TYR A 85 3.29 16.98 -5.81
C TYR A 85 4.10 17.17 -4.51
N ASN A 86 3.43 17.11 -3.35
CA ASN A 86 4.07 17.26 -2.05
C ASN A 86 5.18 16.20 -1.82
N ASN A 87 4.93 14.95 -2.19
CA ASN A 87 5.94 13.90 -2.10
C ASN A 87 7.19 14.24 -2.93
N ARG A 88 7.03 14.84 -4.12
CA ARG A 88 8.17 15.28 -4.92
C ARG A 88 9.00 16.34 -4.20
N LEU A 89 8.35 17.30 -3.57
CA LEU A 89 9.04 18.35 -2.80
C LEU A 89 9.76 17.77 -1.57
N ILE A 90 9.07 16.93 -0.80
CA ILE A 90 9.65 16.25 0.37
C ILE A 90 10.88 15.42 -0.02
N HIS A 91 10.80 14.69 -1.12
CA HIS A 91 11.92 13.86 -1.58
C HIS A 91 13.10 14.72 -2.08
N LEU A 92 12.84 15.79 -2.84
CA LEU A 92 13.92 16.67 -3.27
C LEU A 92 14.58 17.34 -2.07
N ARG A 93 13.79 17.87 -1.12
CA ARG A 93 14.32 18.46 0.12
C ARG A 93 15.25 17.49 0.84
N ARG A 94 14.84 16.23 1.02
CA ARG A 94 15.69 15.23 1.68
C ARG A 94 16.97 14.94 0.90
N ILE A 95 16.92 14.92 -0.44
CA ILE A 95 18.11 14.75 -1.27
C ILE A 95 19.06 15.96 -1.11
N LEU A 96 18.53 17.19 -1.08
CA LEU A 96 19.33 18.40 -0.87
C LEU A 96 19.99 18.41 0.51
N GLU A 97 19.30 17.94 1.57
CA GLU A 97 19.87 17.76 2.91
C GLU A 97 21.04 16.77 2.91
N GLU A 98 20.95 15.66 2.14
CA GLU A 98 22.05 14.70 1.98
C GLU A 98 23.22 15.29 1.19
N LEU A 99 22.92 16.01 0.10
CA LEU A 99 23.94 16.70 -0.69
C LEU A 99 24.67 17.76 0.13
N ALA A 100 23.94 18.54 0.95
CA ALA A 100 24.50 19.54 1.83
C ALA A 100 25.54 18.96 2.79
N ARG A 101 25.21 17.79 3.38
CA ARG A 101 26.13 17.08 4.28
C ARG A 101 27.34 16.51 3.57
N ALA A 102 27.10 15.83 2.43
CA ALA A 102 28.15 15.13 1.70
C ALA A 102 29.15 16.07 1.02
N ALA A 103 28.71 17.27 0.59
CA ALA A 103 29.53 18.26 -0.08
C ALA A 103 30.03 19.37 0.86
N HIS A 104 29.68 19.35 2.15
CA HIS A 104 29.95 20.44 3.11
C HIS A 104 29.41 21.80 2.64
N LEU A 105 28.24 21.84 1.98
CA LEU A 105 27.55 23.02 1.46
C LEU A 105 26.19 23.19 2.19
N PRO A 106 26.17 23.75 3.41
CA PRO A 106 24.98 23.83 4.25
C PRO A 106 23.82 24.58 3.60
N ASP A 107 24.10 25.57 2.75
CA ASP A 107 23.09 26.35 2.06
C ASP A 107 22.19 25.52 1.14
N LEU A 108 22.68 24.39 0.63
CA LEU A 108 21.85 23.49 -0.20
C LEU A 108 20.62 22.99 0.56
N ALA A 109 20.71 22.75 1.87
CA ALA A 109 19.58 22.30 2.68
C ALA A 109 18.47 23.37 2.79
N ALA A 110 18.83 24.64 2.69
CA ALA A 110 17.91 25.77 2.78
C ALA A 110 17.22 26.14 1.45
N LEU A 111 17.65 25.54 0.32
CA LEU A 111 17.09 25.85 -1.00
C LEU A 111 15.61 25.47 -1.14
N LEU A 112 15.15 24.43 -0.46
CA LEU A 112 13.75 24.01 -0.42
C LEU A 112 13.29 23.88 1.03
N ARG A 113 12.51 24.84 1.48
CA ARG A 113 12.07 24.96 2.87
C ARG A 113 10.81 24.14 3.12
N ARG A 114 10.51 23.86 4.39
CA ARG A 114 9.29 23.16 4.78
C ARG A 114 8.02 23.94 4.41
N GLU A 115 8.10 25.26 4.48
CA GLU A 115 7.03 26.21 4.18
C GLU A 115 6.66 26.22 2.69
N ASP A 116 7.58 25.78 1.81
CA ASP A 116 7.34 25.65 0.37
C ASP A 116 6.42 24.46 0.04
N ILE A 117 6.22 23.54 0.99
CA ILE A 117 5.42 22.34 0.82
C ILE A 117 3.99 22.64 1.28
N PRO A 118 3.01 22.71 0.36
CA PRO A 118 1.61 22.98 0.73
C PRO A 118 1.08 21.98 1.73
N ARG A 119 0.32 22.47 2.71
CA ARG A 119 -0.40 21.59 3.63
C ARG A 119 -1.44 20.79 2.85
N ALA A 120 -1.34 19.48 2.88
CA ALA A 120 -2.38 18.64 2.31
C ALA A 120 -3.59 18.63 3.25
N PRO A 121 -4.82 18.79 2.73
CA PRO A 121 -6.01 18.65 3.55
C PRO A 121 -6.06 17.23 4.12
N GLN A 122 -6.25 17.13 5.42
CA GLN A 122 -6.42 15.86 6.10
C GLN A 122 -7.81 15.31 5.76
N ARG A 123 -7.84 14.28 4.91
CA ARG A 123 -9.10 13.62 4.55
C ARG A 123 -9.44 12.58 5.60
N ILE A 124 -10.64 12.67 6.15
CA ILE A 124 -11.20 11.60 6.97
C ILE A 124 -11.38 10.36 6.08
N ALA A 125 -10.94 9.21 6.60
CA ALA A 125 -11.20 7.94 5.93
C ALA A 125 -12.73 7.77 5.77
N ARG A 126 -13.16 7.43 4.56
CA ARG A 126 -14.58 7.13 4.29
C ARG A 126 -14.74 5.61 4.33
N PRO A 127 -15.27 5.04 5.42
CA PRO A 127 -15.60 3.62 5.47
C PRO A 127 -16.69 3.32 4.45
N LEU A 128 -16.88 2.04 4.14
CA LEU A 128 -18.06 1.60 3.41
C LEU A 128 -19.32 1.84 4.25
N THR A 129 -20.43 2.14 3.61
CA THR A 129 -21.73 2.08 4.31
C THR A 129 -22.07 0.62 4.63
N ALA A 130 -22.95 0.39 5.60
CA ALA A 130 -23.37 -0.97 5.95
C ALA A 130 -23.94 -1.72 4.72
N GLN A 131 -24.76 -1.03 3.91
CA GLN A 131 -25.32 -1.59 2.68
C GLN A 131 -24.25 -1.94 1.64
N GLN A 132 -23.29 -1.03 1.41
CA GLN A 132 -22.18 -1.29 0.48
C GLN A 132 -21.34 -2.49 0.93
N ASP A 133 -21.04 -2.57 2.22
CA ASP A 133 -20.26 -3.68 2.78
C ASP A 133 -21.00 -5.00 2.64
N GLN A 134 -22.31 -5.02 2.93
CA GLN A 134 -23.15 -6.21 2.78
C GLN A 134 -23.24 -6.67 1.32
N SER A 135 -23.55 -5.77 0.39
CA SER A 135 -23.60 -6.09 -1.05
C SER A 135 -22.28 -6.62 -1.58
N LEU A 136 -21.18 -5.98 -1.18
CA LEU A 136 -19.83 -6.41 -1.56
C LEU A 136 -19.50 -7.80 -0.99
N GLN A 137 -19.83 -8.04 0.28
CA GLN A 137 -19.62 -9.35 0.92
C GLN A 137 -20.40 -10.45 0.22
N GLN A 138 -21.67 -10.21 -0.09
CA GLN A 138 -22.51 -11.18 -0.81
C GLN A 138 -21.93 -11.54 -2.18
N GLU A 139 -21.48 -10.54 -2.93
CA GLU A 139 -20.88 -10.77 -4.23
C GLU A 139 -19.54 -11.51 -4.15
N LEU A 140 -18.69 -11.19 -3.16
CA LEU A 140 -17.43 -11.92 -2.90
C LEU A 140 -17.70 -13.40 -2.54
N LEU A 141 -18.72 -13.67 -1.71
CA LEU A 141 -19.13 -15.02 -1.33
C LEU A 141 -19.70 -15.79 -2.53
N ARG A 142 -20.54 -15.14 -3.34
CA ARG A 142 -21.13 -15.72 -4.54
C ARG A 142 -20.07 -16.17 -5.55
N ARG A 143 -19.05 -15.34 -5.78
CA ARG A 143 -17.95 -15.67 -6.70
C ARG A 143 -17.09 -16.83 -6.18
N ASN A 144 -16.82 -16.84 -4.90
CA ASN A 144 -16.04 -17.89 -4.21
C ASN A 144 -14.74 -18.28 -4.94
N ASP A 145 -14.15 -17.35 -5.68
CA ASP A 145 -12.91 -17.50 -6.39
C ASP A 145 -11.71 -17.03 -5.54
N ARG A 146 -10.49 -17.14 -6.08
CA ARG A 146 -9.26 -16.72 -5.38
C ARG A 146 -9.32 -15.26 -4.94
N GLY A 147 -9.75 -14.34 -5.80
CA GLY A 147 -9.84 -12.92 -5.50
C GLY A 147 -10.85 -12.62 -4.40
N GLY A 148 -12.03 -13.23 -4.48
CA GLY A 148 -13.09 -13.12 -3.48
C GLY A 148 -12.62 -13.56 -2.10
N ASN A 149 -11.99 -14.74 -2.01
CA ASN A 149 -11.46 -15.26 -0.74
C ASN A 149 -10.35 -14.36 -0.16
N VAL A 150 -9.49 -13.74 -1.00
CA VAL A 150 -8.49 -12.76 -0.53
C VAL A 150 -9.17 -11.54 0.07
N PHE A 151 -10.21 -10.97 -0.56
CA PHE A 151 -10.88 -9.79 -0.04
C PHE A 151 -11.74 -10.08 1.20
N LEU A 152 -12.35 -11.25 1.30
CA LEU A 152 -12.99 -11.71 2.53
C LEU A 152 -11.97 -11.84 3.66
N LEU A 153 -10.79 -12.41 3.39
CA LEU A 153 -9.70 -12.50 4.36
C LEU A 153 -9.26 -11.11 4.83
N LEU A 154 -9.04 -10.15 3.92
CA LEU A 154 -8.70 -8.76 4.26
C LEU A 154 -9.77 -8.11 5.15
N ARG A 155 -11.05 -8.33 4.83
CA ARG A 155 -12.18 -7.77 5.56
C ARG A 155 -12.26 -8.31 6.98
N HIS A 156 -12.03 -9.62 7.18
CA HIS A 156 -12.14 -10.26 8.49
C HIS A 156 -10.93 -10.07 9.39
N THR A 157 -9.72 -9.94 8.82
CA THR A 157 -8.47 -9.83 9.60
C THR A 157 -7.95 -8.40 9.73
N GLY A 158 -8.49 -7.45 8.97
CA GLY A 158 -8.01 -6.08 8.95
C GLY A 158 -6.58 -5.90 8.42
N MET A 159 -6.01 -6.92 7.75
CA MET A 159 -4.68 -6.80 7.17
C MET A 159 -4.65 -5.90 5.93
N ARG A 160 -3.48 -5.36 5.61
CA ARG A 160 -3.28 -4.58 4.38
C ARG A 160 -3.13 -5.53 3.19
N ILE A 161 -3.56 -5.08 2.01
CA ILE A 161 -3.39 -5.86 0.76
C ILE A 161 -1.92 -6.27 0.50
N GLY A 162 -0.96 -5.43 0.93
CA GLY A 162 0.46 -5.75 0.85
C GLY A 162 0.90 -6.82 1.85
N GLU A 163 0.28 -6.89 3.02
CA GLU A 163 0.49 -7.93 4.02
C GLU A 163 -0.11 -9.26 3.54
N ALA A 164 -1.33 -9.23 3.00
CA ALA A 164 -1.94 -10.43 2.39
C ALA A 164 -1.11 -10.98 1.23
N ALA A 165 -0.53 -10.10 0.40
CA ALA A 165 0.36 -10.53 -0.67
C ALA A 165 1.66 -11.18 -0.17
N ASP A 166 2.09 -10.93 1.06
CA ASP A 166 3.27 -11.53 1.71
C ASP A 166 2.92 -12.72 2.61
N LEU A 167 1.63 -13.04 2.78
CA LEU A 167 1.17 -14.06 3.71
C LEU A 167 1.78 -15.42 3.37
N SER A 168 2.35 -16.08 4.39
CA SER A 168 2.92 -17.42 4.23
C SER A 168 1.83 -18.45 3.97
N PHE A 169 2.17 -19.52 3.26
CA PHE A 169 1.30 -20.68 3.10
C PHE A 169 0.91 -21.28 4.47
N ASP A 170 1.85 -21.28 5.43
CA ASP A 170 1.65 -21.81 6.78
C ASP A 170 1.32 -20.70 7.81
N CYS A 171 0.52 -19.70 7.39
CA CYS A 171 0.19 -18.56 8.23
C CYS A 171 -0.80 -18.84 9.36
N LEU A 172 -1.43 -20.01 9.40
CA LEU A 172 -2.48 -20.37 10.36
C LEU A 172 -1.90 -21.25 11.47
N TYR A 173 -2.10 -20.85 12.72
CA TYR A 173 -1.59 -21.52 13.92
C TYR A 173 -2.72 -21.82 14.89
N ALA A 174 -2.73 -23.03 15.45
CA ALA A 174 -3.60 -23.37 16.57
C ALA A 174 -3.05 -22.68 17.83
N SER A 175 -3.90 -21.94 18.55
CA SER A 175 -3.56 -21.25 19.79
C SER A 175 -4.26 -21.81 21.02
N GLY A 176 -5.11 -22.83 20.84
CA GLY A 176 -5.85 -23.54 21.90
C GLY A 176 -6.86 -24.49 21.27
N LYS A 177 -7.70 -25.11 22.11
CA LYS A 177 -8.81 -25.95 21.63
C LYS A 177 -9.79 -25.06 20.85
N ASP A 178 -9.95 -25.33 19.56
CA ASP A 178 -10.81 -24.59 18.63
C ASP A 178 -10.45 -23.09 18.47
N GLN A 179 -9.27 -22.69 18.92
CA GLN A 179 -8.77 -21.32 18.78
C GLN A 179 -7.65 -21.26 17.74
N TRP A 180 -7.77 -20.31 16.83
CA TRP A 180 -6.83 -20.12 15.73
C TRP A 180 -6.34 -18.69 15.65
N THR A 181 -5.11 -18.56 15.25
CA THR A 181 -4.49 -17.25 14.95
C THR A 181 -3.85 -17.28 13.57
N ILE A 182 -3.88 -16.14 12.89
CA ILE A 182 -3.15 -15.95 11.64
C ILE A 182 -1.94 -15.06 11.87
N HIS A 183 -0.77 -15.52 11.46
CA HIS A 183 0.46 -14.74 11.49
C HIS A 183 0.46 -13.77 10.31
N VAL A 184 0.39 -12.48 10.59
CA VAL A 184 0.48 -11.41 9.60
C VAL A 184 1.93 -10.91 9.56
N PRO A 185 2.63 -11.09 8.41
CA PRO A 185 4.04 -10.76 8.30
C PRO A 185 4.30 -9.26 8.36
N LEU A 186 5.58 -8.89 8.49
CA LEU A 186 6.08 -7.52 8.52
C LEU A 186 5.44 -6.64 7.45
N GLY A 187 4.66 -5.67 7.89
CA GLY A 187 4.03 -4.69 7.04
C GLY A 187 4.86 -3.40 6.89
N LYS A 188 4.23 -2.34 6.39
CA LYS A 188 4.84 -1.01 6.23
C LYS A 188 5.45 -0.46 7.54
N LEU A 189 4.90 -0.85 8.70
CA LEU A 189 5.38 -0.41 10.02
C LEU A 189 6.47 -1.32 10.60
N LYS A 190 6.95 -2.30 9.83
CA LYS A 190 7.94 -3.30 10.29
C LYS A 190 7.51 -4.01 11.59
N THR A 191 6.22 -4.29 11.75
CA THR A 191 5.66 -5.05 12.87
C THR A 191 4.96 -6.29 12.34
N GLU A 192 5.24 -7.43 12.93
CA GLU A 192 4.48 -8.66 12.79
C GLU A 192 3.37 -8.68 13.84
N ARG A 193 2.32 -9.42 13.58
CA ARG A 193 1.25 -9.63 14.56
C ARG A 193 0.53 -10.94 14.36
N MET A 194 0.09 -11.51 15.46
CA MET A 194 -0.88 -12.60 15.47
C MET A 194 -2.29 -12.02 15.56
N VAL A 195 -3.19 -12.46 14.70
CA VAL A 195 -4.58 -12.02 14.70
C VAL A 195 -5.46 -13.23 15.01
N PRO A 196 -6.23 -13.21 16.10
CA PRO A 196 -7.23 -14.27 16.38
C PRO A 196 -8.23 -14.34 15.24
N VAL A 197 -8.59 -15.57 14.84
CA VAL A 197 -9.51 -15.79 13.72
C VAL A 197 -10.52 -16.87 14.05
N ASP A 198 -11.69 -16.76 13.43
CA ASP A 198 -12.79 -17.74 13.55
C ASP A 198 -12.66 -18.86 12.51
N SER A 199 -13.53 -19.85 12.62
CA SER A 199 -13.60 -20.98 11.69
C SER A 199 -13.86 -20.55 10.24
N PHE A 200 -14.56 -19.45 10.03
CA PHE A 200 -14.79 -18.91 8.69
C PHE A 200 -13.48 -18.47 8.03
N VAL A 201 -12.64 -17.74 8.76
CA VAL A 201 -11.32 -17.33 8.25
C VAL A 201 -10.41 -18.53 8.03
N CYS A 202 -10.46 -19.55 8.90
CA CYS A 202 -9.76 -20.82 8.69
C CYS A 202 -10.18 -21.46 7.36
N ALA A 203 -11.48 -21.53 7.08
CA ALA A 203 -12.00 -22.04 5.81
C ALA A 203 -11.54 -21.21 4.60
N LEU A 204 -11.47 -19.88 4.71
CA LEU A 204 -10.91 -19.02 3.65
C LEU A 204 -9.43 -19.34 3.36
N VAL A 205 -8.63 -19.54 4.40
CA VAL A 205 -7.21 -19.91 4.24
C VAL A 205 -7.09 -21.28 3.56
N GLN A 206 -7.89 -22.27 3.96
CA GLN A 206 -7.89 -23.59 3.32
C GLN A 206 -8.29 -23.53 1.84
N ARG A 207 -9.30 -22.72 1.49
CA ARG A 207 -9.66 -22.49 0.08
C ARG A 207 -8.54 -21.83 -0.70
N LEU A 208 -7.84 -20.85 -0.12
CA LEU A 208 -6.70 -20.22 -0.77
C LEU A 208 -5.54 -21.21 -0.97
N ARG A 209 -5.28 -22.10 0.00
CA ARG A 209 -4.33 -23.22 -0.14
C ARG A 209 -4.74 -24.16 -1.27
N PHE A 210 -6.02 -24.52 -1.36
CA PHE A 210 -6.56 -25.33 -2.46
C PHE A 210 -6.35 -24.65 -3.82
N PHE A 211 -6.70 -23.37 -3.97
CA PHE A 211 -6.39 -22.64 -5.21
C PHE A 211 -4.89 -22.58 -5.51
N ARG A 212 -4.06 -22.53 -4.48
CA ARG A 212 -2.60 -22.49 -4.62
C ARG A 212 -2.03 -23.78 -5.16
N SER A 213 -2.62 -24.93 -4.85
CA SER A 213 -2.16 -26.26 -5.32
C SER A 213 -2.26 -26.43 -6.85
N PHE A 214 -3.09 -25.64 -7.52
CA PHE A 214 -3.23 -25.64 -8.99
C PHE A 214 -2.31 -24.64 -9.70
N ASP A 215 -1.52 -23.86 -8.97
CA ASP A 215 -0.62 -22.90 -9.60
C ASP A 215 0.64 -23.60 -10.14
N PRO A 216 0.95 -23.45 -11.43
CA PRO A 216 2.14 -24.05 -12.04
C PRO A 216 3.46 -23.40 -11.62
N LEU A 217 3.38 -22.32 -10.83
CA LEU A 217 4.55 -21.56 -10.42
C LEU A 217 5.34 -22.27 -9.32
N PRO A 218 6.68 -22.16 -9.31
CA PRO A 218 7.50 -22.72 -8.26
C PRO A 218 7.03 -22.25 -6.90
N ALA A 219 7.09 -23.14 -5.93
CA ALA A 219 6.59 -22.92 -4.57
C ALA A 219 7.37 -21.80 -3.85
N ASP A 220 7.00 -20.56 -4.15
CA ASP A 220 7.30 -19.52 -3.19
C ASP A 220 6.37 -19.77 -1.99
N HIS A 221 6.87 -19.88 -0.81
CA HIS A 221 6.16 -20.25 0.43
C HIS A 221 5.03 -19.26 0.80
N ARG A 222 4.27 -18.78 -0.21
CA ARG A 222 3.19 -17.80 -0.05
C ARG A 222 1.83 -18.40 -0.33
N LEU A 223 0.86 -17.98 0.46
CA LEU A 223 -0.54 -18.39 0.31
C LEU A 223 -1.13 -17.94 -1.04
N ILE A 224 -0.70 -16.76 -1.54
CA ILE A 224 -1.17 -16.20 -2.81
C ILE A 224 0.01 -16.14 -3.78
N ALA A 225 -0.08 -16.89 -4.88
CA ALA A 225 0.97 -16.91 -5.91
C ALA A 225 1.18 -15.53 -6.52
N ARG A 226 2.44 -15.23 -6.80
CA ARG A 226 2.86 -14.01 -7.50
C ARG A 226 3.33 -14.33 -8.91
N PRO A 227 2.54 -14.01 -9.95
CA PRO A 227 2.94 -14.35 -11.32
C PRO A 227 4.25 -13.70 -11.77
N ARG A 228 4.56 -12.50 -11.26
CA ARG A 228 5.77 -11.73 -11.59
C ARG A 228 6.32 -10.95 -10.39
N SER A 229 5.51 -10.09 -9.78
CA SER A 229 5.92 -9.24 -8.67
C SER A 229 4.75 -8.98 -7.73
N LYS A 230 5.07 -8.57 -6.48
CA LYS A 230 4.08 -8.12 -5.51
C LYS A 230 3.20 -6.99 -6.04
N GLN A 231 3.80 -6.03 -6.75
CA GLN A 231 3.08 -4.90 -7.32
C GLN A 231 2.11 -5.33 -8.43
N THR A 232 2.49 -6.33 -9.23
CA THR A 232 1.60 -6.91 -10.25
C THR A 232 0.41 -7.57 -9.59
N LEU A 233 0.62 -8.42 -8.58
CA LEU A 233 -0.45 -9.05 -7.80
C LEU A 233 -1.39 -8.01 -7.20
N ILE A 234 -0.85 -6.98 -6.50
CA ILE A 234 -1.67 -5.91 -5.91
C ILE A 234 -2.49 -5.16 -6.97
N ARG A 235 -1.93 -4.94 -8.17
CA ARG A 235 -2.65 -4.29 -9.28
C ARG A 235 -3.81 -5.15 -9.76
N THR A 236 -3.57 -6.45 -9.97
CA THR A 236 -4.61 -7.42 -10.36
C THR A 236 -5.72 -7.49 -9.32
N LEU A 237 -5.38 -7.59 -8.03
CA LEU A 237 -6.37 -7.60 -6.96
C LEU A 237 -7.19 -6.30 -6.91
N ARG A 238 -6.58 -5.13 -7.15
CA ARG A 238 -7.32 -3.86 -7.21
C ARG A 238 -8.28 -3.79 -8.39
N ALA A 239 -7.88 -4.30 -9.55
CA ALA A 239 -8.75 -4.38 -10.72
C ALA A 239 -9.94 -5.32 -10.44
N TYR A 240 -9.67 -6.48 -9.84
CA TYR A 240 -10.71 -7.42 -9.40
C TYR A 240 -11.69 -6.77 -8.40
N LEU A 241 -11.21 -6.05 -7.38
CA LEU A 241 -12.09 -5.36 -6.43
C LEU A 241 -12.99 -4.34 -7.12
N HIS A 242 -12.48 -3.63 -8.11
CA HIS A 242 -13.26 -2.67 -8.89
C HIS A 242 -14.39 -3.37 -9.67
N GLU A 243 -14.07 -4.49 -10.31
CA GLU A 243 -15.04 -5.31 -11.05
C GLU A 243 -16.14 -5.86 -10.12
N VAL A 244 -15.74 -6.46 -8.98
CA VAL A 244 -16.68 -6.98 -7.99
C VAL A 244 -17.57 -5.88 -7.41
N SER A 245 -17.00 -4.70 -7.13
CA SER A 245 -17.77 -3.56 -6.63
C SER A 245 -18.84 -3.11 -7.62
N ALA A 246 -18.50 -3.07 -8.91
CA ALA A 246 -19.46 -2.75 -9.97
C ALA A 246 -20.57 -3.82 -10.07
N ALA A 247 -20.22 -5.10 -10.01
CA ALA A 247 -21.20 -6.21 -10.01
C ALA A 247 -22.11 -6.20 -8.77
N ALA A 248 -21.60 -5.71 -7.63
CA ALA A 248 -22.40 -5.50 -6.42
C ALA A 248 -23.27 -4.23 -6.45
N GLY A 249 -23.35 -3.53 -7.59
CA GLY A 249 -24.14 -2.30 -7.77
C GLY A 249 -23.56 -1.07 -7.07
N ILE A 250 -22.27 -1.08 -6.73
CA ILE A 250 -21.62 0.04 -6.03
C ILE A 250 -20.93 0.95 -7.03
N SER A 251 -21.50 2.13 -7.27
CA SER A 251 -20.95 3.13 -8.19
C SER A 251 -19.70 3.84 -7.66
N ALA A 252 -19.54 3.90 -6.34
CA ALA A 252 -18.39 4.53 -5.72
C ALA A 252 -17.13 3.65 -5.87
N ARG A 253 -15.98 4.27 -6.14
CA ARG A 253 -14.71 3.54 -6.19
C ARG A 253 -14.32 3.04 -4.81
N ILE A 254 -14.31 1.73 -4.62
CA ILE A 254 -13.82 1.07 -3.41
C ILE A 254 -12.32 0.81 -3.53
N VAL A 255 -11.61 1.01 -2.43
CA VAL A 255 -10.18 0.67 -2.29
C VAL A 255 -9.98 -0.33 -1.16
N PRO A 256 -8.96 -1.23 -1.25
CA PRO A 256 -8.75 -2.29 -0.24
C PRO A 256 -8.60 -1.78 1.20
N HIS A 257 -8.17 -0.53 1.38
CA HIS A 257 -8.00 0.07 2.70
C HIS A 257 -9.34 0.32 3.41
N GLN A 258 -10.43 0.54 2.67
CA GLN A 258 -11.77 0.74 3.25
C GLN A 258 -12.30 -0.53 3.91
N LEU A 259 -12.01 -1.72 3.36
CA LEU A 259 -12.37 -3.02 3.95
C LEU A 259 -11.74 -3.22 5.33
N ARG A 260 -10.53 -2.73 5.52
CA ARG A 260 -9.80 -2.83 6.79
C ARG A 260 -10.48 -2.06 7.93
N HIS A 261 -11.12 -0.93 7.64
CA HIS A 261 -11.79 -0.13 8.68
C HIS A 261 -12.97 -0.88 9.32
N TYR A 262 -13.51 -1.87 8.63
CA TYR A 262 -14.62 -2.68 9.12
C TYR A 262 -14.18 -3.74 10.15
N ALA A 263 -12.98 -4.30 10.02
CA ALA A 263 -12.43 -5.30 10.92
C ALA A 263 -12.21 -4.78 12.36
N GLY A 264 -11.92 -3.48 12.51
CA GLY A 264 -11.69 -2.83 13.80
C GLY A 264 -12.95 -2.69 14.68
N PHE A 265 -14.15 -2.96 14.17
CA PHE A 265 -15.40 -2.89 14.90
C PHE A 265 -15.95 -4.23 15.41
N ARG A 266 -15.29 -5.35 15.07
CA ARG A 266 -15.59 -6.65 15.67
C ARG A 266 -14.79 -6.83 16.95
N THR A 267 -15.26 -6.22 18.05
CA THR A 267 -14.85 -6.60 19.39
C THR A 267 -15.28 -8.04 19.64
N ILE A 268 -14.33 -8.88 20.07
CA ILE A 268 -14.59 -10.24 20.55
C ILE A 268 -15.63 -10.12 21.68
N PRO A 269 -16.73 -10.89 21.69
CA PRO A 269 -17.64 -10.93 22.82
C PRO A 269 -16.87 -11.45 24.05
N GLY A 270 -16.57 -10.58 25.01
CA GLY A 270 -15.88 -10.97 26.24
C GLY A 270 -15.12 -9.87 26.97
N GLU A 271 -14.67 -8.82 26.27
CA GLU A 271 -13.98 -7.70 26.91
C GLU A 271 -14.65 -6.36 26.57
N ALA A 272 -15.69 -6.03 27.32
CA ALA A 272 -16.27 -4.69 27.34
C ALA A 272 -15.36 -3.74 28.11
N SER A 273 -14.39 -3.11 27.42
CA SER A 273 -13.74 -1.93 27.99
C SER A 273 -14.75 -0.77 28.01
N SER A 274 -14.89 -0.15 29.17
CA SER A 274 -15.91 0.83 29.56
C SER A 274 -15.92 2.18 28.81
N GLY A 275 -15.24 2.30 27.66
CA GLY A 275 -15.00 3.57 26.97
C GLY A 275 -15.77 3.82 25.67
N CYS A 276 -16.55 2.88 25.15
CA CYS A 276 -17.16 3.02 23.81
C CYS A 276 -18.66 2.73 23.79
N ARG A 277 -19.43 3.23 24.80
CA ARG A 277 -20.89 2.96 24.88
C ARG A 277 -21.76 3.79 23.94
N SER A 278 -21.26 4.77 23.25
CA SER A 278 -22.10 5.65 22.40
C SER A 278 -22.25 5.24 20.93
N ALA A 279 -21.47 4.25 20.43
CA ALA A 279 -21.53 3.81 19.05
C ALA A 279 -22.26 2.46 18.83
N CYS A 280 -22.64 1.75 19.91
CA CYS A 280 -23.20 0.40 19.83
C CYS A 280 -24.73 0.32 19.74
N GLN A 281 -25.48 1.42 19.67
CA GLN A 281 -26.95 1.39 19.67
C GLN A 281 -27.60 1.15 18.28
N CYS A 282 -26.83 0.97 17.20
CA CYS A 282 -27.40 0.80 15.85
C CYS A 282 -27.36 -0.63 15.29
N TRP A 283 -27.00 -1.65 16.06
CA TRP A 283 -26.91 -3.02 15.54
C TRP A 283 -27.86 -3.97 16.27
N GLY A 284 -28.87 -4.41 15.53
CA GLY A 284 -29.77 -5.49 15.93
C GLY A 284 -29.06 -6.86 16.05
N PRO A 285 -29.77 -7.89 16.56
CA PRO A 285 -29.16 -9.16 16.97
C PRO A 285 -28.50 -9.92 15.83
N ALA A 286 -27.46 -10.64 16.21
CA ALA A 286 -26.56 -11.46 15.40
C ALA A 286 -27.26 -12.12 14.20
N HIS A 287 -26.81 -11.78 13.00
CA HIS A 287 -27.18 -12.52 11.80
C HIS A 287 -26.57 -13.92 11.89
N SER A 288 -27.46 -14.92 11.87
CA SER A 288 -27.16 -16.32 11.72
C SER A 288 -26.19 -16.54 10.56
N VAL A 289 -25.13 -17.28 10.84
CA VAL A 289 -24.19 -17.78 9.83
C VAL A 289 -25.00 -18.60 8.83
N VAL A 290 -25.15 -18.11 7.61
CA VAL A 290 -25.72 -18.90 6.53
C VAL A 290 -24.73 -20.02 6.22
N PRO A 291 -25.09 -21.29 6.39
CA PRO A 291 -24.21 -22.40 6.03
C PRO A 291 -23.96 -22.36 4.52
N VAL A 292 -22.70 -22.33 4.13
CA VAL A 292 -22.32 -22.44 2.71
C VAL A 292 -22.49 -23.91 2.30
N PRO A 293 -23.39 -24.24 1.36
CA PRO A 293 -23.52 -25.60 0.88
C PRO A 293 -22.23 -26.06 0.19
N GLY A 294 -21.70 -27.21 0.57
CA GLY A 294 -20.61 -27.87 -0.17
C GLY A 294 -19.24 -27.95 0.53
N ILE A 295 -19.13 -27.71 1.84
CA ILE A 295 -17.88 -28.01 2.59
C ILE A 295 -18.02 -29.42 3.19
N VAL A 296 -17.48 -30.40 2.50
CA VAL A 296 -17.16 -31.71 3.11
C VAL A 296 -15.85 -31.51 3.88
N LEU A 297 -15.94 -31.54 5.20
CA LEU A 297 -14.76 -31.65 6.06
C LEU A 297 -14.19 -33.06 5.85
N ILE A 298 -13.08 -33.15 5.11
CA ILE A 298 -12.27 -34.36 5.08
C ILE A 298 -11.51 -34.40 6.40
N THR A 299 -12.07 -35.03 7.40
CA THR A 299 -11.33 -35.53 8.56
C THR A 299 -10.56 -36.77 8.09
N GLY A 300 -9.30 -36.55 7.70
CA GLY A 300 -8.35 -37.62 7.44
C GLY A 300 -7.51 -37.86 8.68
N LEU A 301 -7.38 -39.14 9.01
CA LEU A 301 -6.55 -39.76 10.04
C LEU A 301 -5.11 -39.23 10.10
#